data_2fb8d0ce14b7fa775891e7b16f5173ab
#
_entry.id   2fb8d0ce14b7fa775891e7b16f5173ab
#
_cell.length_a   1.000
_cell.length_b   1.000
_cell.length_c   1.000
_cell.angle_alpha   90.00
_cell.angle_beta   90.00
_cell.angle_gamma   90.00
#
_symmetry.space_group_name_H-M   'P 1'
#
loop_
_entity.id
_entity.type
_entity.pdbx_description
1 polymer ?
#
loop_
_entity_poly.entity_id
_entity_poly.type
_entity_poly.pdbx_seq_one_letter_code
_entity_poly.pdbx_strand_id
1 'polypeptide(L)'
;MGRGLMDQRSCGSSGKFSVCCWLGTAVFLPLLISQSWATQRKPGDQDASRRRLDRQTIQLGTGARVEFSQFHSAALDSDREYSIFLPSTYGSGSKFYPVVYFLHGLWNDHTSWTVDRYGDLHEMIDKMIGEKKIPEILMVHPRGDNSFYTNFVDGHQNYEDYITSDLIQQIEKTYRAKSGRQWRVIGGTSMGGFGALKIAFKRKDLFSATAAHSPIVLPKDPSLITANGQNSERIEFFTKLMAPIFGNPIDPVRWHENDPLSLARVLDLKGLRIYFDYGTADRYNQMIGLGEGIRALDEVLTQRGVPHVFVEHPNEPHGWELVSQHLADSLSFLCRDFEN
;
A
#
# COMPACT_ATOMS: atom_id res chain seq x y z
N MET A 1 -51.51 56.05 11.28
CA MET A 1 -52.42 56.03 12.43
C MET A 1 -51.98 54.87 13.27
N GLY A 2 -51.48 54.99 14.39
CA GLY A 2 -51.41 55.75 15.60
C GLY A 2 -50.73 54.81 16.57
N ARG A 3 -49.57 55.10 17.13
CA ARG A 3 -49.25 55.77 18.40
C ARG A 3 -49.74 55.04 19.65
N GLY A 4 -48.78 54.77 20.56
CA GLY A 4 -48.77 54.97 21.98
C GLY A 4 -47.85 53.98 22.64
N LEU A 5 -46.68 54.28 23.11
CA LEU A 5 -46.16 55.17 24.19
C LEU A 5 -46.46 54.70 25.62
N MET A 6 -45.34 54.41 26.31
CA MET A 6 -45.07 54.64 27.75
C MET A 6 -45.82 53.75 28.78
N ASP A 7 -45.18 53.35 29.84
CA ASP A 7 -44.57 54.13 30.91
C ASP A 7 -43.67 53.30 31.86
N GLN A 8 -42.75 53.99 32.50
CA GLN A 8 -41.79 53.62 33.56
C GLN A 8 -42.50 53.44 34.92
N ARG A 9 -41.89 52.73 35.81
CA ARG A 9 -41.50 53.09 37.19
C ARG A 9 -41.10 51.84 37.95
N SER A 10 -39.91 51.67 38.40
CA SER A 10 -39.11 52.19 39.51
C SER A 10 -39.42 51.56 40.88
N CYS A 11 -38.36 51.35 41.64
CA CYS A 11 -38.19 51.09 43.08
C CYS A 11 -38.30 49.60 43.49
N GLY A 12 -37.36 48.99 44.11
CA GLY A 12 -36.30 49.37 45.04
C GLY A 12 -36.18 48.32 46.11
N SER A 13 -35.01 48.09 46.61
CA SER A 13 -34.57 47.67 47.95
C SER A 13 -33.75 46.35 48.01
N SER A 14 -32.52 46.58 48.23
CA SER A 14 -31.60 45.92 49.19
C SER A 14 -31.95 44.50 49.69
N GLY A 15 -31.04 43.60 49.41
CA GLY A 15 -30.91 42.31 50.14
C GLY A 15 -29.52 41.70 49.86
N LYS A 16 -28.60 41.92 50.79
CA LYS A 16 -27.30 41.24 50.86
C LYS A 16 -27.54 39.73 50.98
N PHE A 17 -26.99 38.93 50.12
CA PHE A 17 -26.65 37.56 50.46
C PHE A 17 -25.38 37.09 49.75
N SER A 18 -24.50 36.60 50.54
CA SER A 18 -23.29 35.83 50.46
C SER A 18 -22.87 35.29 49.11
N VAL A 19 -21.62 35.60 48.79
CA VAL A 19 -20.77 34.92 47.82
C VAL A 19 -20.53 33.47 48.29
N CYS A 20 -21.05 32.50 47.57
CA CYS A 20 -20.53 31.13 47.58
C CYS A 20 -19.80 30.89 46.27
N CYS A 21 -18.47 30.96 46.34
CA CYS A 21 -17.57 30.49 45.29
C CYS A 21 -17.80 28.99 45.07
N TRP A 22 -18.44 28.64 43.99
CA TRP A 22 -18.30 27.31 43.41
C TRP A 22 -17.24 27.38 42.30
N LEU A 23 -16.02 26.94 42.67
CA LEU A 23 -14.98 26.55 41.72
C LEU A 23 -15.49 25.30 40.98
N GLY A 24 -16.17 25.53 39.87
CA GLY A 24 -16.41 24.50 38.88
C GLY A 24 -15.10 24.20 38.20
N THR A 25 -14.41 23.16 38.66
CA THR A 25 -13.33 22.51 37.91
C THR A 25 -13.92 21.97 36.64
N ALA A 26 -13.77 22.71 35.55
CA ALA A 26 -13.92 22.17 34.22
C ALA A 26 -12.83 21.08 34.05
N VAL A 27 -13.23 19.85 34.24
CA VAL A 27 -12.42 18.70 33.85
C VAL A 27 -12.38 18.72 32.32
N PHE A 28 -11.34 19.35 31.79
CA PHE A 28 -10.93 19.09 30.42
C PHE A 28 -10.56 17.60 30.33
N LEU A 29 -11.45 16.78 29.83
CA LEU A 29 -11.10 15.49 29.30
C LEU A 29 -10.23 15.75 28.08
N PRO A 30 -8.92 15.45 28.10
CA PRO A 30 -8.16 15.42 26.88
C PRO A 30 -8.72 14.23 26.09
N LEU A 31 -9.30 14.54 24.95
CA LEU A 31 -9.63 13.52 23.94
C LEU A 31 -8.36 12.71 23.66
N LEU A 32 -8.32 11.51 24.22
CA LEU A 32 -7.34 10.46 23.92
C LEU A 32 -7.53 9.98 22.48
N ILE A 33 -7.23 10.83 21.50
CA ILE A 33 -7.21 10.49 20.07
C ILE A 33 -5.75 10.53 19.54
N SER A 34 -4.75 10.75 20.38
CA SER A 34 -3.36 10.92 19.93
C SER A 34 -2.50 9.64 19.94
N GLN A 35 -3.04 8.47 20.22
CA GLN A 35 -2.20 7.27 20.36
C GLN A 35 -2.42 6.14 19.34
N SER A 36 -3.23 6.31 18.31
CA SER A 36 -3.44 5.22 17.32
C SER A 36 -2.52 5.29 16.09
N TRP A 37 -1.63 6.26 15.99
CA TRP A 37 -0.77 6.45 14.82
C TRP A 37 0.62 5.85 14.96
N ALA A 38 1.09 5.74 16.17
CA ALA A 38 2.27 5.03 16.52
C ALA A 38 1.84 3.86 17.41
N THR A 39 1.19 2.86 16.85
CA THR A 39 1.53 1.52 17.31
C THR A 39 2.99 1.35 16.93
N GLN A 40 3.87 1.95 17.76
CA GLN A 40 5.23 1.51 17.89
C GLN A 40 5.14 0.00 17.89
N ARG A 41 5.69 -0.67 16.87
CA ARG A 41 5.90 -2.10 16.92
C ARG A 41 6.46 -2.36 18.30
N LYS A 42 5.75 -3.09 19.14
CA LYS A 42 6.27 -3.48 20.45
C LYS A 42 7.65 -4.08 20.18
N PRO A 43 8.65 -3.88 21.04
CA PRO A 43 9.97 -4.49 20.86
C PRO A 43 9.94 -5.99 20.51
N GLY A 44 8.87 -6.70 20.89
CA GLY A 44 8.59 -8.07 20.50
C GLY A 44 8.25 -8.32 19.03
N ASP A 45 7.72 -7.33 18.28
CA ASP A 45 7.36 -7.51 16.85
C ASP A 45 8.62 -7.51 15.95
N GLN A 46 9.64 -6.73 16.29
CA GLN A 46 10.94 -6.79 15.60
C GLN A 46 11.68 -8.12 15.89
N ASP A 47 11.53 -8.62 17.11
CA ASP A 47 12.11 -9.88 17.52
C ASP A 47 11.40 -11.09 16.90
N ALA A 48 10.09 -11.00 16.67
CA ALA A 48 9.32 -12.02 15.92
C ALA A 48 9.72 -12.07 14.44
N SER A 49 9.94 -10.92 13.81
CA SER A 49 10.43 -10.83 12.42
C SER A 49 11.87 -11.37 12.33
N ARG A 50 12.75 -11.02 13.27
CA ARG A 50 14.11 -11.58 13.35
C ARG A 50 14.11 -13.08 13.61
N ARG A 51 13.26 -13.61 14.50
CA ARG A 51 13.14 -15.06 14.76
C ARG A 51 12.59 -15.83 13.56
N ARG A 52 11.86 -15.18 12.62
CA ARG A 52 11.42 -15.81 11.37
C ARG A 52 12.51 -15.81 10.30
N LEU A 53 13.38 -14.83 10.27
CA LEU A 53 14.60 -14.83 9.44
C LEU A 53 15.55 -15.98 9.82
N ASP A 54 15.58 -16.38 11.11
CA ASP A 54 16.28 -17.58 11.58
C ASP A 54 15.58 -18.88 11.11
N ARG A 55 14.34 -18.83 10.63
CA ARG A 55 13.66 -19.93 9.96
C ARG A 55 13.87 -19.79 8.45
N GLN A 56 14.88 -20.43 7.95
CA GLN A 56 15.23 -20.41 6.52
C GLN A 56 14.08 -20.84 5.60
N THR A 57 13.01 -21.46 6.11
CA THR A 57 11.92 -21.99 5.29
C THR A 57 10.66 -22.27 6.13
N ILE A 58 9.47 -21.91 5.59
CA ILE A 58 8.16 -22.38 6.05
C ILE A 58 7.75 -23.53 5.13
N GLN A 59 7.57 -24.75 5.68
CA GLN A 59 7.08 -25.89 4.91
C GLN A 59 5.57 -26.00 5.02
N LEU A 60 4.89 -26.23 3.89
CA LEU A 60 3.47 -26.53 3.84
C LEU A 60 3.24 -28.05 3.70
N GLY A 61 2.06 -28.53 4.13
CA GLY A 61 1.72 -29.95 4.11
C GLY A 61 1.65 -30.59 2.70
N THR A 62 1.49 -29.79 1.66
CA THR A 62 1.50 -30.21 0.25
C THR A 62 2.90 -30.45 -0.31
N GLY A 63 3.96 -29.99 0.37
CA GLY A 63 5.32 -29.93 -0.13
C GLY A 63 5.71 -28.57 -0.73
N ALA A 64 4.76 -27.64 -0.86
CA ALA A 64 5.08 -26.24 -1.15
C ALA A 64 5.81 -25.60 0.04
N ARG A 65 6.52 -24.50 -0.20
CA ARG A 65 7.27 -23.83 0.86
C ARG A 65 7.49 -22.34 0.59
N VAL A 66 7.77 -21.60 1.66
CA VAL A 66 8.27 -20.22 1.58
C VAL A 66 9.72 -20.20 2.04
N GLU A 67 10.60 -19.73 1.20
CA GLU A 67 12.01 -19.48 1.52
C GLU A 67 12.23 -18.01 1.83
N PHE A 68 13.09 -17.71 2.81
CA PHE A 68 13.56 -16.37 3.15
C PHE A 68 15.03 -16.26 2.73
N SER A 69 15.36 -15.23 1.98
CA SER A 69 16.68 -15.05 1.39
C SER A 69 17.09 -13.59 1.35
N GLN A 70 18.35 -13.36 1.05
CA GLN A 70 18.88 -12.01 0.83
C GLN A 70 19.90 -12.02 -0.32
N PHE A 71 20.13 -10.85 -0.90
CA PHE A 71 21.15 -10.63 -1.91
C PHE A 71 21.61 -9.18 -1.88
N HIS A 72 22.82 -8.92 -2.37
CA HIS A 72 23.33 -7.56 -2.51
C HIS A 72 22.68 -6.86 -3.71
N SER A 73 21.99 -5.74 -3.46
CA SER A 73 21.41 -4.88 -4.49
C SER A 73 22.39 -3.78 -4.84
N ALA A 74 22.78 -3.68 -6.10
CA ALA A 74 23.63 -2.58 -6.60
C ALA A 74 22.89 -1.24 -6.59
N ALA A 75 21.59 -1.24 -6.85
CA ALA A 75 20.78 -0.03 -6.86
C ALA A 75 20.62 0.61 -5.47
N LEU A 76 20.76 -0.19 -4.38
CA LEU A 76 20.64 0.26 -3.00
C LEU A 76 21.95 0.18 -2.21
N ASP A 77 23.03 -0.31 -2.84
CA ASP A 77 24.35 -0.57 -2.23
C ASP A 77 24.23 -1.27 -0.85
N SER A 78 23.35 -2.26 -0.76
CA SER A 78 23.06 -2.97 0.50
C SER A 78 22.44 -4.33 0.25
N ASP A 79 22.55 -5.20 1.26
CA ASP A 79 21.87 -6.48 1.26
C ASP A 79 20.37 -6.28 1.46
N ARG A 80 19.59 -6.92 0.58
CA ARG A 80 18.11 -6.80 0.55
C ARG A 80 17.48 -8.17 0.73
N GLU A 81 16.57 -8.22 1.68
CA GLU A 81 15.81 -9.40 2.04
C GLU A 81 14.58 -9.56 1.14
N TYR A 82 14.24 -10.79 0.86
CA TYR A 82 12.97 -11.15 0.22
C TYR A 82 12.49 -12.51 0.73
N SER A 83 11.21 -12.78 0.56
CA SER A 83 10.66 -14.13 0.69
C SER A 83 10.07 -14.58 -0.64
N ILE A 84 10.08 -15.89 -0.88
CA ILE A 84 9.57 -16.49 -2.10
C ILE A 84 8.78 -17.76 -1.79
N PHE A 85 7.54 -17.82 -2.32
CA PHE A 85 6.76 -19.04 -2.35
C PHE A 85 7.18 -19.92 -3.53
N LEU A 86 7.37 -21.20 -3.26
CA LEU A 86 7.71 -22.22 -4.23
C LEU A 86 6.63 -23.32 -4.19
N PRO A 87 5.98 -23.66 -5.32
CA PRO A 87 4.92 -24.67 -5.35
C PRO A 87 5.48 -26.08 -5.05
N SER A 88 4.59 -27.01 -4.69
CA SER A 88 4.97 -28.37 -4.30
C SER A 88 5.80 -29.11 -5.34
N THR A 89 5.57 -28.87 -6.62
CA THR A 89 6.33 -29.47 -7.73
C THR A 89 7.72 -28.87 -7.90
N TYR A 90 8.04 -27.75 -7.23
CA TYR A 90 9.35 -27.13 -7.36
C TYR A 90 10.48 -28.02 -6.89
N GLY A 91 10.26 -28.91 -5.91
CA GLY A 91 11.25 -29.85 -5.41
C GLY A 91 11.63 -30.97 -6.40
N SER A 92 10.80 -31.23 -7.40
CA SER A 92 10.95 -32.31 -8.38
C SER A 92 10.92 -31.79 -9.82
N GLY A 93 11.87 -32.20 -10.63
CA GLY A 93 11.88 -31.87 -12.07
C GLY A 93 12.59 -30.55 -12.43
N SER A 94 12.43 -30.14 -13.71
CA SER A 94 13.14 -29.03 -14.33
C SER A 94 12.21 -27.93 -14.86
N LYS A 95 10.93 -27.95 -14.47
CA LYS A 95 9.91 -26.95 -14.89
C LYS A 95 10.33 -25.54 -14.45
N PHE A 96 10.12 -24.57 -15.34
CA PHE A 96 10.21 -23.13 -15.04
C PHE A 96 8.82 -22.54 -14.82
N TYR A 97 8.73 -21.59 -13.91
CA TYR A 97 7.47 -21.04 -13.41
C TYR A 97 7.34 -19.56 -13.71
N PRO A 98 6.14 -19.05 -14.01
CA PRO A 98 5.88 -17.63 -14.05
C PRO A 98 6.01 -17.01 -12.66
N VAL A 99 6.26 -15.70 -12.61
CA VAL A 99 6.58 -14.99 -11.37
C VAL A 99 5.58 -13.87 -11.09
N VAL A 100 5.05 -13.87 -9.87
CA VAL A 100 4.29 -12.78 -9.28
C VAL A 100 5.20 -12.04 -8.30
N TYR A 101 5.45 -10.76 -8.52
CA TYR A 101 6.07 -9.88 -7.55
C TYR A 101 4.98 -9.16 -6.77
N PHE A 102 4.95 -9.26 -5.43
CA PHE A 102 3.92 -8.63 -4.63
C PHE A 102 4.51 -7.72 -3.55
N LEU A 103 4.19 -6.44 -3.64
CA LEU A 103 4.82 -5.36 -2.88
C LEU A 103 4.02 -5.06 -1.60
N HIS A 104 4.71 -4.97 -0.47
CA HIS A 104 4.09 -4.69 0.84
C HIS A 104 3.74 -3.21 1.03
N GLY A 105 2.81 -2.93 1.97
CA GLY A 105 2.43 -1.59 2.39
C GLY A 105 3.42 -0.94 3.37
N LEU A 106 3.16 0.31 3.75
CA LEU A 106 3.93 1.04 4.76
C LEU A 106 4.04 0.23 6.07
N TRP A 107 5.20 0.28 6.71
CA TRP A 107 5.52 -0.36 8.00
C TRP A 107 5.48 -1.89 7.97
N ASN A 108 5.39 -2.47 6.79
CA ASN A 108 5.46 -3.90 6.54
C ASN A 108 6.83 -4.26 5.94
N ASP A 109 7.04 -5.55 5.70
CA ASP A 109 8.25 -6.09 5.10
C ASP A 109 7.94 -7.37 4.31
N HIS A 110 8.97 -8.02 3.81
CA HIS A 110 8.91 -9.25 3.03
C HIS A 110 8.30 -10.46 3.77
N THR A 111 8.12 -10.39 5.09
CA THR A 111 7.54 -11.47 5.91
C THR A 111 6.07 -11.30 6.19
N SER A 112 5.51 -10.11 5.97
CA SER A 112 4.18 -9.71 6.46
C SER A 112 3.05 -10.62 5.95
N TRP A 113 3.16 -11.14 4.74
CA TRP A 113 2.14 -12.01 4.12
C TRP A 113 2.12 -13.45 4.66
N THR A 114 3.09 -13.82 5.52
CA THR A 114 3.21 -15.15 6.14
C THR A 114 2.86 -15.15 7.62
N VAL A 115 2.14 -14.14 8.12
CA VAL A 115 1.75 -14.04 9.53
C VAL A 115 0.25 -14.13 9.69
N ASP A 116 -0.20 -14.94 10.64
CA ASP A 116 -1.60 -15.28 10.93
C ASP A 116 -2.54 -14.09 10.95
N ARG A 117 -2.11 -12.97 11.54
CA ARG A 117 -2.92 -11.74 11.61
C ARG A 117 -3.26 -11.14 10.24
N TYR A 118 -2.59 -11.60 9.19
CA TYR A 118 -2.81 -11.16 7.80
C TYR A 118 -3.38 -12.29 6.92
N GLY A 119 -3.78 -13.42 7.54
CA GLY A 119 -4.50 -14.49 6.87
C GLY A 119 -3.62 -15.53 6.18
N ASP A 120 -2.32 -15.64 6.54
CA ASP A 120 -1.41 -16.67 6.00
C ASP A 120 -1.53 -16.88 4.49
N LEU A 121 -1.32 -15.79 3.72
CA LEU A 121 -1.61 -15.75 2.28
C LEU A 121 -0.86 -16.83 1.48
N HIS A 122 0.26 -17.33 1.97
CA HIS A 122 0.99 -18.44 1.37
C HIS A 122 0.21 -19.76 1.35
N GLU A 123 -0.62 -20.02 2.38
CA GLU A 123 -1.51 -21.17 2.40
C GLU A 123 -2.67 -21.01 1.40
N MET A 124 -3.20 -19.80 1.27
CA MET A 124 -4.22 -19.48 0.27
C MET A 124 -3.68 -19.72 -1.15
N ILE A 125 -2.46 -19.27 -1.45
CA ILE A 125 -1.83 -19.48 -2.76
C ILE A 125 -1.67 -20.97 -3.07
N ASP A 126 -1.17 -21.73 -2.11
CA ASP A 126 -1.00 -23.18 -2.24
C ASP A 126 -2.33 -23.89 -2.50
N LYS A 127 -3.38 -23.51 -1.77
CA LYS A 127 -4.74 -24.00 -1.98
C LYS A 127 -5.26 -23.66 -3.37
N MET A 128 -5.10 -22.41 -3.84
CA MET A 128 -5.54 -21.99 -5.18
C MET A 128 -4.85 -22.78 -6.30
N ILE A 129 -3.56 -23.08 -6.14
CA ILE A 129 -2.82 -23.93 -7.07
C ILE A 129 -3.36 -25.37 -7.05
N GLY A 130 -3.56 -25.93 -5.85
CA GLY A 130 -4.13 -27.28 -5.68
C GLY A 130 -5.54 -27.42 -6.27
N GLU A 131 -6.36 -26.40 -6.15
CA GLU A 131 -7.70 -26.30 -6.73
C GLU A 131 -7.70 -25.93 -8.23
N LYS A 132 -6.53 -25.70 -8.83
CA LYS A 132 -6.35 -25.28 -10.24
C LYS A 132 -7.04 -23.94 -10.58
N LYS A 133 -7.24 -23.08 -9.60
CA LYS A 133 -7.75 -21.71 -9.79
C LYS A 133 -6.71 -20.78 -10.40
N ILE A 134 -5.44 -21.04 -10.10
CA ILE A 134 -4.28 -20.42 -10.74
C ILE A 134 -3.26 -21.50 -11.13
N PRO A 135 -2.41 -21.25 -12.13
CA PRO A 135 -1.30 -22.16 -12.42
C PRO A 135 -0.25 -22.12 -11.31
N GLU A 136 0.70 -23.03 -11.36
CA GLU A 136 1.85 -23.02 -10.48
C GLU A 136 2.74 -21.81 -10.77
N ILE A 137 3.01 -21.01 -9.74
CA ILE A 137 3.76 -19.76 -9.79
C ILE A 137 4.88 -19.75 -8.76
N LEU A 138 5.87 -18.88 -8.97
CA LEU A 138 6.69 -18.32 -7.90
C LEU A 138 6.06 -17.01 -7.45
N MET A 139 5.97 -16.76 -6.14
CA MET A 139 5.50 -15.47 -5.64
C MET A 139 6.57 -14.84 -4.75
N VAL A 140 7.05 -13.67 -5.15
CA VAL A 140 8.19 -12.97 -4.55
C VAL A 140 7.71 -11.75 -3.78
N HIS A 141 8.10 -11.65 -2.52
CA HIS A 141 7.84 -10.49 -1.66
C HIS A 141 9.16 -9.82 -1.27
N PRO A 142 9.55 -8.73 -1.93
CA PRO A 142 10.76 -8.00 -1.59
C PRO A 142 10.55 -7.12 -0.35
N ARG A 143 11.64 -6.85 0.38
CA ARG A 143 11.69 -5.78 1.37
C ARG A 143 11.88 -4.44 0.65
N GLY A 144 10.85 -3.60 0.67
CA GLY A 144 10.83 -2.30 0.01
C GLY A 144 10.92 -1.11 0.97
N ASP A 145 11.10 -1.34 2.27
CA ASP A 145 11.05 -0.32 3.34
C ASP A 145 9.84 0.64 3.16
N ASN A 146 9.94 1.89 3.57
CA ASN A 146 8.88 2.89 3.36
C ASN A 146 9.20 3.80 2.16
N SER A 147 9.56 3.20 1.02
CA SER A 147 10.17 3.90 -0.13
C SER A 147 9.17 4.30 -1.22
N PHE A 148 7.91 3.89 -1.13
CA PHE A 148 6.96 3.98 -2.26
C PHE A 148 7.50 3.32 -3.54
N TYR A 149 8.50 2.44 -3.38
CA TYR A 149 9.19 1.77 -4.49
C TYR A 149 9.66 2.74 -5.57
N THR A 150 10.18 3.91 -5.13
CA THR A 150 10.61 5.03 -5.97
C THR A 150 12.06 5.34 -5.66
N ASN A 151 12.84 5.66 -6.66
CA ASN A 151 14.21 6.13 -6.48
C ASN A 151 14.21 7.46 -5.70
N PHE A 152 15.07 7.60 -4.68
CA PHE A 152 15.13 8.80 -3.85
C PHE A 152 15.77 9.97 -4.58
N VAL A 153 15.48 11.19 -4.12
CA VAL A 153 15.99 12.42 -4.74
C VAL A 153 17.51 12.55 -4.71
N ASP A 154 18.16 11.92 -3.71
CA ASP A 154 19.60 11.93 -3.56
C ASP A 154 20.34 10.94 -4.47
N GLY A 155 19.60 10.05 -5.16
CA GLY A 155 20.14 9.04 -6.04
C GLY A 155 20.84 7.86 -5.35
N HIS A 156 20.80 7.77 -4.01
CA HIS A 156 21.46 6.69 -3.26
C HIS A 156 20.53 5.53 -2.89
N GLN A 157 19.23 5.77 -2.88
CA GLN A 157 18.21 4.77 -2.52
C GLN A 157 17.29 4.53 -3.72
N ASN A 158 17.74 3.72 -4.68
CA ASN A 158 17.06 3.52 -5.96
C ASN A 158 16.12 2.32 -5.93
N TYR A 159 15.00 2.43 -5.17
CA TYR A 159 14.06 1.33 -4.95
C TYR A 159 13.29 0.90 -6.20
N GLU A 160 13.06 1.78 -7.18
CA GLU A 160 12.45 1.38 -8.46
C GLU A 160 13.42 0.50 -9.24
N ASP A 161 14.70 0.88 -9.31
CA ASP A 161 15.74 0.12 -10.02
C ASP A 161 16.02 -1.21 -9.30
N TYR A 162 16.00 -1.22 -7.96
CA TYR A 162 16.08 -2.45 -7.18
C TYR A 162 15.01 -3.47 -7.60
N ILE A 163 13.74 -3.05 -7.72
CA ILE A 163 12.65 -3.94 -8.12
C ILE A 163 12.75 -4.33 -9.59
N THR A 164 13.02 -3.38 -10.48
CA THR A 164 12.91 -3.57 -11.93
C THR A 164 14.16 -4.16 -12.58
N SER A 165 15.28 -4.13 -11.88
CA SER A 165 16.57 -4.66 -12.36
C SER A 165 17.11 -5.74 -11.41
N ASP A 166 17.56 -5.37 -10.22
CA ASP A 166 18.33 -6.24 -9.35
C ASP A 166 17.56 -7.46 -8.89
N LEU A 167 16.32 -7.24 -8.42
CA LEU A 167 15.47 -8.33 -7.91
C LEU A 167 15.06 -9.29 -9.04
N ILE A 168 14.67 -8.76 -10.21
CA ILE A 168 14.31 -9.61 -11.35
C ILE A 168 15.49 -10.49 -11.76
N GLN A 169 16.69 -9.91 -11.90
CA GLN A 169 17.90 -10.66 -12.24
C GLN A 169 18.24 -11.70 -11.17
N GLN A 170 18.14 -11.34 -9.89
CA GLN A 170 18.39 -12.25 -8.77
C GLN A 170 17.45 -13.45 -8.81
N ILE A 171 16.15 -13.22 -9.01
CA ILE A 171 15.15 -14.30 -9.06
C ILE A 171 15.37 -15.20 -10.26
N GLU A 172 15.61 -14.65 -11.44
CA GLU A 172 15.84 -15.44 -12.66
C GLU A 172 17.17 -16.21 -12.62
N LYS A 173 18.17 -15.70 -11.94
CA LYS A 173 19.46 -16.36 -11.76
C LYS A 173 19.39 -17.50 -10.72
N THR A 174 18.60 -17.34 -9.67
CA THR A 174 18.61 -18.22 -8.51
C THR A 174 17.56 -19.32 -8.59
N TYR A 175 16.40 -18.97 -9.18
CA TYR A 175 15.23 -19.87 -9.24
C TYR A 175 14.88 -20.24 -10.68
N ARG A 176 14.12 -21.32 -10.84
CA ARG A 176 13.54 -21.70 -12.14
C ARG A 176 12.38 -20.78 -12.51
N ALA A 177 12.67 -19.51 -12.69
CA ALA A 177 11.76 -18.48 -13.12
C ALA A 177 11.74 -18.36 -14.64
N LYS A 178 10.56 -18.33 -15.25
CA LYS A 178 10.42 -18.03 -16.68
C LYS A 178 10.79 -16.56 -16.92
N SER A 179 11.68 -16.32 -17.88
CA SER A 179 12.06 -14.94 -18.29
C SER A 179 11.07 -14.36 -19.29
N GLY A 180 11.04 -13.03 -19.36
CA GLY A 180 10.22 -12.29 -20.31
C GLY A 180 8.93 -11.74 -19.72
N ARG A 181 8.48 -10.63 -20.30
CA ARG A 181 7.32 -9.85 -19.89
C ARG A 181 6.05 -10.70 -19.65
N GLN A 182 5.78 -11.61 -20.56
CA GLN A 182 4.57 -12.45 -20.51
C GLN A 182 4.49 -13.38 -19.29
N TRP A 183 5.61 -13.60 -18.61
CA TRP A 183 5.72 -14.47 -17.44
C TRP A 183 5.92 -13.70 -16.14
N ARG A 184 5.90 -12.37 -16.19
CA ARG A 184 6.03 -11.51 -15.01
C ARG A 184 4.81 -10.63 -14.83
N VAL A 185 4.30 -10.62 -13.61
CA VAL A 185 3.24 -9.72 -13.16
C VAL A 185 3.62 -9.10 -11.83
N ILE A 186 3.05 -7.95 -11.51
CA ILE A 186 3.35 -7.23 -10.29
C ILE A 186 2.06 -6.82 -9.59
N GLY A 187 2.00 -7.01 -8.28
CA GLY A 187 0.89 -6.56 -7.46
C GLY A 187 1.38 -5.95 -6.15
N GLY A 188 0.45 -5.46 -5.34
CA GLY A 188 0.80 -4.95 -4.03
C GLY A 188 -0.38 -4.29 -3.31
N THR A 189 -0.15 -3.93 -2.04
CA THR A 189 -1.16 -3.28 -1.21
C THR A 189 -0.68 -1.91 -0.72
N SER A 190 -1.60 -0.92 -0.67
CA SER A 190 -1.32 0.40 -0.09
C SER A 190 -0.14 1.10 -0.80
N MET A 191 0.95 1.39 -0.09
CA MET A 191 2.23 1.82 -0.67
C MET A 191 2.72 0.86 -1.76
N GLY A 192 2.59 -0.45 -1.56
CA GLY A 192 2.93 -1.47 -2.55
C GLY A 192 2.01 -1.45 -3.77
N GLY A 193 0.74 -1.12 -3.57
CA GLY A 193 -0.22 -0.89 -4.65
C GLY A 193 0.13 0.33 -5.51
N PHE A 194 0.54 1.43 -4.86
CA PHE A 194 1.14 2.58 -5.56
C PHE A 194 2.35 2.16 -6.40
N GLY A 195 3.31 1.44 -5.77
CA GLY A 195 4.52 0.96 -6.43
C GLY A 195 4.23 0.04 -7.61
N ALA A 196 3.29 -0.89 -7.44
CA ALA A 196 2.91 -1.86 -8.48
C ALA A 196 2.30 -1.17 -9.71
N LEU A 197 1.33 -0.26 -9.51
CA LEU A 197 0.74 0.52 -10.60
C LEU A 197 1.80 1.39 -11.30
N LYS A 198 2.57 2.16 -10.53
CA LYS A 198 3.61 3.04 -11.05
C LYS A 198 4.63 2.28 -11.90
N ILE A 199 5.19 1.21 -11.33
CA ILE A 199 6.23 0.41 -12.02
C ILE A 199 5.64 -0.23 -13.27
N ALA A 200 4.46 -0.85 -13.21
CA ALA A 200 3.85 -1.47 -14.38
C ALA A 200 3.51 -0.46 -15.48
N PHE A 201 3.07 0.75 -15.13
CA PHE A 201 2.78 1.80 -16.10
C PHE A 201 4.04 2.30 -16.80
N LYS A 202 5.12 2.52 -16.07
CA LYS A 202 6.43 2.95 -16.60
C LYS A 202 7.16 1.83 -17.33
N ARG A 203 7.01 0.59 -16.88
CA ARG A 203 7.79 -0.56 -17.33
C ARG A 203 6.88 -1.69 -17.84
N LYS A 204 5.93 -1.33 -18.73
CA LYS A 204 5.12 -2.33 -19.42
C LYS A 204 5.93 -3.29 -20.32
N ASP A 205 7.21 -2.98 -20.55
CA ASP A 205 8.18 -3.90 -21.16
C ASP A 205 8.59 -5.05 -20.24
N LEU A 206 8.48 -4.88 -18.92
CA LEU A 206 8.82 -5.90 -17.92
C LEU A 206 7.64 -6.71 -17.43
N PHE A 207 6.44 -6.10 -17.33
CA PHE A 207 5.27 -6.72 -16.72
C PHE A 207 4.07 -6.77 -17.67
N SER A 208 3.35 -7.90 -17.68
CA SER A 208 2.16 -8.11 -18.52
C SER A 208 0.86 -7.70 -17.81
N ALA A 209 0.87 -7.68 -16.47
CA ALA A 209 -0.28 -7.28 -15.67
C ALA A 209 0.15 -6.65 -14.35
N THR A 210 -0.76 -5.86 -13.77
CA THR A 210 -0.64 -5.32 -12.41
C THR A 210 -1.95 -5.45 -11.64
N ALA A 211 -1.84 -5.65 -10.31
CA ALA A 211 -2.99 -5.63 -9.40
C ALA A 211 -2.64 -4.83 -8.13
N ALA A 212 -3.54 -3.95 -7.70
CA ALA A 212 -3.30 -3.06 -6.58
C ALA A 212 -4.48 -3.04 -5.61
N HIS A 213 -4.24 -3.43 -4.35
CA HIS A 213 -5.22 -3.36 -3.27
C HIS A 213 -5.05 -2.07 -2.47
N SER A 214 -6.11 -1.28 -2.36
CA SER A 214 -6.11 0.03 -1.69
C SER A 214 -4.86 0.88 -2.02
N PRO A 215 -4.50 1.06 -3.30
CA PRO A 215 -3.28 1.78 -3.66
C PRO A 215 -3.33 3.23 -3.15
N ILE A 216 -2.19 3.78 -2.74
CA ILE A 216 -2.09 5.20 -2.38
C ILE A 216 -2.15 6.03 -3.68
N VAL A 217 -3.35 6.39 -4.09
CA VAL A 217 -3.59 7.32 -5.20
C VAL A 217 -4.27 8.57 -4.64
N LEU A 218 -3.63 9.72 -4.81
CA LEU A 218 -4.15 10.97 -4.26
C LEU A 218 -4.97 11.72 -5.31
N PRO A 219 -6.13 12.30 -4.93
CA PRO A 219 -6.96 13.06 -5.87
C PRO A 219 -6.32 14.40 -6.27
N LYS A 220 -5.39 14.89 -5.45
CA LYS A 220 -4.69 16.17 -5.62
C LYS A 220 -3.20 15.99 -5.37
N ASP A 221 -2.40 16.86 -5.97
CA ASP A 221 -0.97 16.98 -5.72
C ASP A 221 -0.72 17.20 -4.22
N PRO A 222 0.14 16.40 -3.57
CA PRO A 222 0.42 16.52 -2.15
C PRO A 222 1.06 17.85 -1.76
N SER A 223 1.72 18.58 -2.69
CA SER A 223 2.20 19.94 -2.44
C SER A 223 1.05 20.92 -2.15
N LEU A 224 -0.15 20.67 -2.69
CA LEU A 224 -1.35 21.45 -2.43
C LEU A 224 -2.03 21.09 -1.10
N ILE A 225 -1.82 19.87 -0.58
CA ILE A 225 -2.36 19.42 0.71
C ILE A 225 -1.63 20.16 1.85
N THR A 226 -0.34 20.38 1.70
CA THR A 226 0.49 21.10 2.69
C THR A 226 0.19 22.61 2.75
N ALA A 227 -0.31 23.19 1.66
CA ALA A 227 -0.59 24.63 1.59
C ALA A 227 -1.86 25.08 2.35
N ASN A 228 -2.78 24.17 2.65
CA ASN A 228 -4.10 24.52 3.19
C ASN A 228 -4.25 24.48 4.73
N GLY A 229 -3.15 24.33 5.49
CA GLY A 229 -3.12 24.60 6.94
C GLY A 229 -3.96 23.70 7.85
N GLN A 230 -4.49 22.59 7.37
CA GLN A 230 -5.28 21.69 8.21
C GLN A 230 -4.41 20.57 8.81
N ASN A 231 -4.30 20.55 10.13
CA ASN A 231 -3.69 19.51 10.97
C ASN A 231 -2.17 19.34 10.78
N SER A 232 -1.39 20.23 11.38
CA SER A 232 0.07 20.36 11.23
C SER A 232 0.87 19.07 11.46
N GLU A 233 0.51 18.25 12.46
CA GLU A 233 1.27 17.04 12.81
C GLU A 233 1.17 15.95 11.74
N ARG A 234 0.00 15.77 11.13
CA ARG A 234 -0.20 14.77 10.07
C ARG A 234 0.51 15.17 8.78
N ILE A 235 0.46 16.44 8.45
CA ILE A 235 1.15 17.02 7.31
C ILE A 235 2.65 16.87 7.50
N GLU A 236 3.16 17.21 8.68
CA GLU A 236 4.58 17.07 9.01
C GLU A 236 5.05 15.61 8.92
N PHE A 237 4.26 14.66 9.46
CA PHE A 237 4.56 13.23 9.36
C PHE A 237 4.64 12.77 7.90
N PHE A 238 3.62 13.11 7.09
CA PHE A 238 3.58 12.73 5.68
C PHE A 238 4.70 13.39 4.87
N THR A 239 4.97 14.66 5.16
CA THR A 239 6.10 15.39 4.54
C THR A 239 7.44 14.75 4.87
N LYS A 240 7.68 14.40 6.13
CA LYS A 240 8.91 13.71 6.53
C LYS A 240 9.08 12.37 5.84
N LEU A 241 7.99 11.60 5.67
CA LEU A 241 7.99 10.33 4.97
C LEU A 241 8.30 10.49 3.49
N MET A 242 7.73 11.51 2.84
CA MET A 242 7.83 11.74 1.42
C MET A 242 9.07 12.55 1.00
N ALA A 243 9.64 13.34 1.92
CA ALA A 243 10.76 14.22 1.62
C ALA A 243 11.98 13.53 0.99
N PRO A 244 12.46 12.38 1.47
CA PRO A 244 13.58 11.68 0.83
C PRO A 244 13.26 11.21 -0.58
N ILE A 245 11.98 10.97 -0.88
CA ILE A 245 11.51 10.39 -2.14
C ILE A 245 11.20 11.48 -3.15
N PHE A 246 10.46 12.52 -2.75
CA PHE A 246 9.89 13.52 -3.64
C PHE A 246 10.41 14.94 -3.39
N GLY A 247 11.35 15.14 -2.46
CA GLY A 247 11.89 16.46 -2.11
C GLY A 247 11.15 17.15 -0.95
N ASN A 248 11.75 18.22 -0.43
CA ASN A 248 11.16 19.08 0.60
C ASN A 248 11.44 20.56 0.27
N PRO A 249 10.45 21.34 -0.22
CA PRO A 249 9.06 20.92 -0.49
C PRO A 249 8.97 19.80 -1.51
N ILE A 250 7.84 19.08 -1.54
CA ILE A 250 7.61 18.05 -2.57
C ILE A 250 7.70 18.69 -3.95
N ASP A 251 8.58 18.14 -4.79
CA ASP A 251 8.72 18.55 -6.18
C ASP A 251 7.52 18.03 -7.00
N PRO A 252 6.67 18.90 -7.54
CA PRO A 252 5.49 18.48 -8.29
C PRO A 252 5.84 17.74 -9.59
N VAL A 253 6.97 18.05 -10.25
CA VAL A 253 7.39 17.34 -11.45
C VAL A 253 7.72 15.90 -11.10
N ARG A 254 8.56 15.71 -10.08
CA ARG A 254 8.94 14.39 -9.59
C ARG A 254 7.74 13.59 -9.07
N TRP A 255 6.79 14.26 -8.41
CA TRP A 255 5.53 13.62 -8.02
C TRP A 255 4.80 13.08 -9.24
N HIS A 256 4.53 13.92 -10.24
CA HIS A 256 3.80 13.55 -11.46
C HIS A 256 4.49 12.46 -12.28
N GLU A 257 5.81 12.38 -12.27
CA GLU A 257 6.58 11.32 -12.91
C GLU A 257 6.46 9.95 -12.21
N ASN A 258 5.89 9.92 -11.00
CA ASN A 258 5.77 8.71 -10.19
C ASN A 258 4.35 8.42 -9.68
N ASP A 259 3.44 9.37 -9.73
CA ASP A 259 2.05 9.19 -9.30
C ASP A 259 1.24 8.38 -10.32
N PRO A 260 0.59 7.26 -9.94
CA PRO A 260 -0.17 6.42 -10.86
C PRO A 260 -1.26 7.17 -11.62
N LEU A 261 -1.95 8.14 -10.98
CA LEU A 261 -2.99 8.93 -11.64
C LEU A 261 -2.42 9.85 -12.73
N SER A 262 -1.28 10.48 -12.46
CA SER A 262 -0.58 11.33 -13.42
C SER A 262 -0.02 10.50 -14.58
N LEU A 263 0.58 9.36 -14.29
CA LEU A 263 1.10 8.43 -15.29
C LEU A 263 -0.02 7.87 -16.18
N ALA A 264 -1.18 7.54 -15.58
CA ALA A 264 -2.34 7.07 -16.34
C ALA A 264 -2.86 8.10 -17.33
N ARG A 265 -2.65 9.41 -17.10
CA ARG A 265 -3.06 10.48 -18.03
C ARG A 265 -2.19 10.57 -19.28
N VAL A 266 -0.93 10.20 -19.18
CA VAL A 266 0.06 10.51 -20.24
C VAL A 266 0.68 9.28 -20.92
N LEU A 267 0.85 8.15 -20.21
CA LEU A 267 1.51 6.98 -20.76
C LEU A 267 0.57 6.13 -21.64
N ASP A 268 1.14 5.51 -22.68
CA ASP A 268 0.44 4.47 -23.44
C ASP A 268 0.44 3.16 -22.63
N LEU A 269 -0.74 2.79 -22.11
CA LEU A 269 -0.95 1.58 -21.31
C LEU A 269 -1.54 0.42 -22.12
N LYS A 270 -1.60 0.53 -23.44
CA LYS A 270 -2.12 -0.54 -24.30
C LYS A 270 -1.35 -1.84 -24.10
N GLY A 271 -2.09 -2.93 -23.91
CA GLY A 271 -1.55 -4.27 -23.72
C GLY A 271 -1.05 -4.57 -22.32
N LEU A 272 -1.23 -3.65 -21.36
CA LEU A 272 -1.08 -3.91 -19.93
C LEU A 272 -2.45 -4.26 -19.34
N ARG A 273 -2.56 -5.37 -18.61
CA ARG A 273 -3.75 -5.72 -17.84
C ARG A 273 -3.68 -5.05 -16.47
N ILE A 274 -4.74 -4.37 -16.04
CA ILE A 274 -4.77 -3.55 -14.84
C ILE A 274 -5.97 -3.97 -13.98
N TYR A 275 -5.72 -4.23 -12.70
CA TYR A 275 -6.72 -4.46 -11.67
C TYR A 275 -6.41 -3.56 -10.47
N PHE A 276 -7.42 -2.96 -9.89
CA PHE A 276 -7.29 -2.29 -8.59
C PHE A 276 -8.61 -2.26 -7.86
N ASP A 277 -8.52 -2.26 -6.54
CA ASP A 277 -9.67 -2.24 -5.66
C ASP A 277 -9.40 -1.42 -4.39
N TYR A 278 -10.45 -1.13 -3.65
CA TYR A 278 -10.34 -0.58 -2.31
C TYR A 278 -11.61 -0.81 -1.49
N GLY A 279 -11.50 -0.73 -0.16
CA GLY A 279 -12.63 -0.80 0.76
C GLY A 279 -13.25 0.57 1.02
N THR A 280 -14.59 0.68 0.97
CA THR A 280 -15.25 1.98 1.18
C THR A 280 -15.16 2.47 2.64
N ALA A 281 -14.91 1.58 3.63
CA ALA A 281 -14.60 1.95 5.02
C ALA A 281 -13.10 2.17 5.28
N ASP A 282 -12.29 2.27 4.23
CA ASP A 282 -10.87 2.58 4.34
C ASP A 282 -10.66 3.93 5.08
N ARG A 283 -9.92 3.88 6.19
CA ARG A 283 -9.65 5.07 7.02
C ARG A 283 -8.95 6.20 6.26
N TYR A 284 -8.21 5.89 5.22
CA TYR A 284 -7.53 6.87 4.40
C TYR A 284 -8.47 7.63 3.44
N ASN A 285 -9.72 7.18 3.27
CA ASN A 285 -10.72 7.94 2.50
C ASN A 285 -10.95 9.33 3.11
N GLN A 286 -11.11 9.38 4.44
CA GLN A 286 -11.31 10.66 5.15
C GLN A 286 -10.02 11.45 5.36
N MET A 287 -8.87 10.77 5.38
CA MET A 287 -7.59 11.37 5.75
C MET A 287 -6.87 12.05 4.60
N ILE A 288 -6.87 11.39 3.44
CA ILE A 288 -6.13 11.83 2.25
C ILE A 288 -6.95 11.73 0.97
N GLY A 289 -8.25 11.41 1.04
CA GLY A 289 -9.09 11.26 -0.13
C GLY A 289 -8.76 10.03 -0.98
N LEU A 290 -8.27 8.94 -0.36
CA LEU A 290 -7.79 7.76 -1.09
C LEU A 290 -8.83 7.23 -2.08
N GLY A 291 -10.07 7.00 -1.67
CA GLY A 291 -11.12 6.51 -2.55
C GLY A 291 -11.48 7.50 -3.66
N GLU A 292 -11.39 8.83 -3.42
CA GLU A 292 -11.55 9.85 -4.46
C GLU A 292 -10.44 9.73 -5.52
N GLY A 293 -9.19 9.54 -5.07
CA GLY A 293 -8.05 9.36 -5.97
C GLY A 293 -8.13 8.08 -6.80
N ILE A 294 -8.57 6.97 -6.19
CA ILE A 294 -8.73 5.69 -6.88
C ILE A 294 -9.85 5.76 -7.92
N ARG A 295 -11.00 6.40 -7.60
CA ARG A 295 -12.07 6.65 -8.58
C ARG A 295 -11.61 7.56 -9.71
N ALA A 296 -10.81 8.58 -9.41
CA ALA A 296 -10.22 9.43 -10.45
C ALA A 296 -9.29 8.65 -11.39
N LEU A 297 -8.59 7.64 -10.89
CA LEU A 297 -7.79 6.73 -11.72
C LEU A 297 -8.69 5.89 -12.65
N ASP A 298 -9.79 5.32 -12.13
CA ASP A 298 -10.80 4.59 -12.92
C ASP A 298 -11.38 5.48 -14.04
N GLU A 299 -11.79 6.69 -13.70
CA GLU A 299 -12.31 7.66 -14.66
C GLU A 299 -11.31 7.98 -15.79
N VAL A 300 -10.05 8.22 -15.44
CA VAL A 300 -8.98 8.50 -16.42
C VAL A 300 -8.76 7.32 -17.35
N LEU A 301 -8.66 6.11 -16.81
CA LEU A 301 -8.45 4.91 -17.61
C LEU A 301 -9.65 4.63 -18.53
N THR A 302 -10.88 4.82 -18.02
CA THR A 302 -12.12 4.69 -18.79
C THR A 302 -12.17 5.71 -19.93
N GLN A 303 -11.92 6.99 -19.65
CA GLN A 303 -11.92 8.07 -20.66
C GLN A 303 -10.89 7.84 -21.76
N ARG A 304 -9.76 7.22 -21.42
CA ARG A 304 -8.69 6.87 -22.35
C ARG A 304 -8.91 5.55 -23.08
N GLY A 305 -9.98 4.82 -22.79
CA GLY A 305 -10.27 3.51 -23.37
C GLY A 305 -9.24 2.44 -23.00
N VAL A 306 -8.60 2.55 -21.83
CA VAL A 306 -7.65 1.56 -21.31
C VAL A 306 -8.45 0.48 -20.57
N PRO A 307 -8.42 -0.79 -21.04
CA PRO A 307 -9.14 -1.87 -20.35
C PRO A 307 -8.56 -2.13 -18.96
N HIS A 308 -9.41 -2.12 -17.94
CA HIS A 308 -9.04 -2.39 -16.56
C HIS A 308 -10.21 -2.99 -15.77
N VAL A 309 -9.92 -3.49 -14.59
CA VAL A 309 -10.90 -3.95 -13.60
C VAL A 309 -10.76 -3.06 -12.38
N PHE A 310 -11.84 -2.42 -11.98
CA PHE A 310 -11.94 -1.64 -10.76
C PHE A 310 -13.06 -2.19 -9.88
N VAL A 311 -12.78 -2.37 -8.58
CA VAL A 311 -13.75 -2.90 -7.62
C VAL A 311 -13.77 -2.04 -6.36
N GLU A 312 -14.97 -1.61 -5.95
CA GLU A 312 -15.22 -1.04 -4.63
C GLU A 312 -15.81 -2.11 -3.73
N HIS A 313 -15.21 -2.35 -2.57
CA HIS A 313 -15.68 -3.31 -1.59
C HIS A 313 -16.45 -2.58 -0.49
N PRO A 314 -17.79 -2.74 -0.40
CA PRO A 314 -18.61 -2.02 0.57
C PRO A 314 -18.25 -2.37 2.01
N ASN A 315 -18.02 -1.35 2.85
CA ASN A 315 -17.72 -1.47 4.28
C ASN A 315 -16.44 -2.21 4.63
N GLU A 316 -15.55 -2.44 3.70
CA GLU A 316 -14.26 -3.07 3.97
C GLU A 316 -13.16 -2.05 4.31
N PRO A 317 -12.20 -2.45 5.19
CA PRO A 317 -11.14 -1.58 5.67
C PRO A 317 -9.93 -1.53 4.74
N HIS A 318 -8.84 -0.87 5.18
CA HIS A 318 -7.56 -0.76 4.49
C HIS A 318 -6.60 -1.90 4.78
N GLY A 319 -5.80 -2.30 3.81
CA GLY A 319 -4.59 -3.09 3.98
C GLY A 319 -4.80 -4.60 3.94
N TRP A 320 -4.08 -5.35 4.79
CA TRP A 320 -4.03 -6.80 4.71
C TRP A 320 -5.39 -7.48 4.97
N GLU A 321 -6.28 -6.85 5.69
CA GLU A 321 -7.64 -7.36 5.92
C GLU A 321 -8.41 -7.41 4.60
N LEU A 322 -8.36 -6.38 3.79
CA LEU A 322 -8.89 -6.39 2.43
C LEU A 322 -8.17 -7.42 1.55
N VAL A 323 -6.83 -7.42 1.59
CA VAL A 323 -6.03 -8.34 0.76
C VAL A 323 -6.38 -9.79 1.05
N SER A 324 -6.54 -10.18 2.33
CA SER A 324 -6.86 -11.56 2.70
C SER A 324 -8.20 -12.03 2.15
N GLN A 325 -9.13 -11.12 1.88
CA GLN A 325 -10.44 -11.44 1.32
C GLN A 325 -10.42 -11.48 -0.22
N HIS A 326 -9.62 -10.63 -0.87
CA HIS A 326 -9.70 -10.41 -2.33
C HIS A 326 -8.43 -10.77 -3.11
N LEU A 327 -7.38 -11.28 -2.43
CA LEU A 327 -6.17 -11.74 -3.11
C LEU A 327 -6.45 -12.83 -4.14
N ALA A 328 -7.43 -13.71 -3.86
CA ALA A 328 -7.79 -14.78 -4.79
C ALA A 328 -8.27 -14.24 -6.15
N ASP A 329 -9.05 -13.16 -6.14
CA ASP A 329 -9.59 -12.53 -7.35
C ASP A 329 -8.46 -11.85 -8.14
N SER A 330 -7.63 -11.07 -7.44
CA SER A 330 -6.50 -10.38 -8.06
C SER A 330 -5.42 -11.34 -8.58
N LEU A 331 -5.14 -12.44 -7.88
CA LEU A 331 -4.22 -13.48 -8.38
C LEU A 331 -4.79 -14.22 -9.59
N SER A 332 -6.09 -14.55 -9.59
CA SER A 332 -6.75 -15.14 -10.75
C SER A 332 -6.66 -14.19 -11.96
N PHE A 333 -6.87 -12.89 -11.75
CA PHE A 333 -6.68 -11.86 -12.77
C PHE A 333 -5.24 -11.78 -13.27
N LEU A 334 -4.26 -11.72 -12.36
CA LEU A 334 -2.84 -11.62 -12.71
C LEU A 334 -2.36 -12.83 -13.49
N CYS A 335 -2.77 -14.04 -13.09
CA CYS A 335 -2.25 -15.30 -13.59
C CYS A 335 -3.03 -15.88 -14.79
N ARG A 336 -4.14 -15.26 -15.21
CA ARG A 336 -5.05 -15.84 -16.22
C ARG A 336 -4.42 -16.18 -17.56
N ASP A 337 -3.36 -15.46 -17.97
CA ASP A 337 -2.67 -15.68 -19.24
C ASP A 337 -1.43 -16.57 -19.09
N PHE A 338 -1.15 -17.06 -17.89
CA PHE A 338 -0.11 -18.05 -17.66
C PHE A 338 -0.67 -19.42 -18.06
N GLU A 339 -0.13 -19.99 -19.09
CA GLU A 339 -0.49 -21.35 -19.50
C GLU A 339 -0.03 -22.37 -18.45
N ASN A 340 -0.88 -23.37 -18.17
CA ASN A 340 -0.58 -24.50 -17.28
C ASN A 340 0.48 -25.45 -17.87
#